data_0ae8ed2a8b28ba82b6e78fcded148d31
#
_entry.id   0ae8ed2a8b28ba82b6e78fcded148d31
#
_cell.length_a   1.000
_cell.length_b   1.000
_cell.length_c   1.000
_cell.angle_alpha   90.00
_cell.angle_beta   90.00
_cell.angle_gamma   90.00
#
_symmetry.space_group_name_H-M   'P 1'
#
loop_
_entity.id
_entity.type
_entity.pdbx_description
1 polymer ?
#
loop_
_entity_poly.entity_id
_entity_poly.type
_entity_poly.pdbx_seq_one_letter_code
_entity_poly.pdbx_strand_id
1 'polypeptide(L)'
;MITLLSSRARRITIPYKDIYTSVFILDTPEGTILFDTAFCNYDVDTYILPELKRRNLRYIFISHNHKDHALGPARLMEIYPDATIVAQDDALAEKFSQFSVLHPQDGDMLLDSFQVISTPGHSADSQSLLDTRTKMLFTGDSLQAYGIFGEGEWGACIRCVPEYLTTLEKLKTLEVDNLVMSHDYHPYGNEVFGTEEIHNCLDICAKALFQVKDVLCAHLELSDQEIADLYNKASNLPIIPAFLVEAIRNTL
;
A
#
# COMPACT_ATOMS: atom_id res chain seq x y z
N MET A 1 14.68 -10.66 2.00
CA MET A 1 14.87 -11.38 0.70
C MET A 1 14.73 -10.37 -0.43
N ILE A 2 15.46 -10.57 -1.56
CA ILE A 2 15.37 -9.65 -2.70
C ILE A 2 14.83 -10.42 -3.89
N THR A 3 13.83 -9.85 -4.57
CA THR A 3 13.20 -10.42 -5.75
C THR A 3 13.26 -9.42 -6.91
N LEU A 4 13.72 -9.86 -8.08
CA LEU A 4 13.68 -9.04 -9.29
C LEU A 4 12.29 -9.15 -9.92
N LEU A 5 11.57 -8.03 -10.00
CA LEU A 5 10.23 -7.96 -10.59
C LEU A 5 10.31 -7.63 -12.10
N SER A 6 11.27 -6.78 -12.46
CA SER A 6 11.56 -6.40 -13.85
C SER A 6 13.01 -5.92 -13.97
N SER A 7 13.44 -5.54 -15.18
CA SER A 7 14.77 -4.90 -15.34
C SER A 7 14.90 -3.58 -14.56
N ARG A 8 13.79 -2.97 -14.13
CA ARG A 8 13.72 -1.67 -13.47
C ARG A 8 13.23 -1.73 -12.03
N ALA A 9 12.67 -2.85 -11.58
CA ALA A 9 12.02 -2.95 -10.27
C ALA A 9 12.53 -4.15 -9.48
N ARG A 10 12.83 -3.93 -8.20
CA ARG A 10 13.19 -4.95 -7.22
C ARG A 10 12.33 -4.80 -5.97
N ARG A 11 11.90 -5.92 -5.43
CA ARG A 11 11.25 -6.01 -4.11
C ARG A 11 12.29 -6.39 -3.06
N ILE A 12 12.27 -5.69 -1.94
CA ILE A 12 12.92 -6.07 -0.69
C ILE A 12 11.84 -6.53 0.28
N THR A 13 11.81 -7.81 0.60
CA THR A 13 10.88 -8.37 1.60
C THR A 13 11.49 -8.25 2.99
N ILE A 14 10.82 -7.56 3.90
CA ILE A 14 11.25 -7.29 5.27
C ILE A 14 10.29 -8.02 6.22
N PRO A 15 10.77 -9.01 6.99
CA PRO A 15 9.91 -9.80 7.86
C PRO A 15 9.40 -8.98 9.05
N TYR A 16 8.14 -9.22 9.44
CA TYR A 16 7.51 -8.65 10.61
C TYR A 16 6.55 -9.67 11.24
N LYS A 17 6.88 -10.19 12.42
CA LYS A 17 6.12 -11.28 13.07
C LYS A 17 5.91 -12.44 12.11
N ASP A 18 4.65 -12.79 11.85
CA ASP A 18 4.17 -13.85 10.96
C ASP A 18 3.87 -13.38 9.54
N ILE A 19 4.08 -12.08 9.27
CA ILE A 19 3.91 -11.46 7.95
C ILE A 19 5.22 -10.82 7.47
N TYR A 20 5.17 -10.10 6.36
CA TYR A 20 6.23 -9.20 5.91
C TYR A 20 5.64 -7.92 5.31
N THR A 21 6.45 -6.87 5.23
CA THR A 21 6.20 -5.72 4.35
C THR A 21 7.21 -5.71 3.21
N SER A 22 6.85 -5.08 2.11
CA SER A 22 7.71 -4.93 0.95
C SER A 22 8.09 -3.47 0.73
N VAL A 23 9.36 -3.27 0.41
CA VAL A 23 9.92 -1.99 -0.06
C VAL A 23 10.40 -2.21 -1.48
N PHE A 24 10.22 -1.22 -2.37
CA PHE A 24 10.61 -1.40 -3.76
C PHE A 24 11.68 -0.40 -4.18
N ILE A 25 12.66 -0.89 -4.93
CA ILE A 25 13.67 -0.07 -5.61
C ILE A 25 13.30 -0.01 -7.08
N LEU A 26 13.05 1.21 -7.56
CA LEU A 26 12.60 1.49 -8.92
C LEU A 26 13.68 2.31 -9.63
N ASP A 27 14.36 1.68 -10.57
CA ASP A 27 15.52 2.26 -11.26
C ASP A 27 15.14 2.86 -12.62
N THR A 28 15.65 4.07 -12.90
CA THR A 28 15.60 4.71 -14.22
C THR A 28 16.99 5.23 -14.60
N PRO A 29 17.22 5.64 -15.86
CA PRO A 29 18.45 6.34 -16.23
C PRO A 29 18.66 7.66 -15.47
N GLU A 30 17.59 8.33 -15.05
CA GLU A 30 17.62 9.63 -14.37
C GLU A 30 17.83 9.49 -12.85
N GLY A 31 17.64 8.29 -12.30
CA GLY A 31 17.82 8.02 -10.88
C GLY A 31 16.91 6.89 -10.36
N THR A 32 16.88 6.77 -9.06
CA THR A 32 16.15 5.70 -8.35
C THR A 32 15.05 6.31 -7.48
N ILE A 33 13.88 5.65 -7.46
CA ILE A 33 12.84 5.86 -6.45
C ILE A 33 12.91 4.69 -5.48
N LEU A 34 12.92 4.98 -4.18
CA LEU A 34 12.63 4.02 -3.14
C LEU A 34 11.16 4.16 -2.77
N PHE A 35 10.37 3.11 -2.96
CA PHE A 35 8.96 3.07 -2.59
C PHE A 35 8.83 2.38 -1.24
N ASP A 36 8.41 3.15 -0.23
CA ASP A 36 8.33 2.85 1.20
C ASP A 36 9.69 2.63 1.90
N THR A 37 9.67 2.57 3.25
CA THR A 37 10.90 2.64 4.06
C THR A 37 10.93 1.71 5.27
N ALA A 38 9.93 0.82 5.41
CA ALA A 38 9.80 -0.13 6.52
C ALA A 38 9.60 0.49 7.93
N PHE A 39 9.79 -0.32 8.98
CA PHE A 39 9.37 -0.02 10.36
C PHE A 39 10.34 0.84 11.16
N CYS A 40 11.66 0.78 10.84
CA CYS A 40 12.66 1.39 11.70
C CYS A 40 14.03 1.52 11.02
N ASN A 41 14.94 2.24 11.69
CA ASN A 41 16.31 2.42 11.21
C ASN A 41 17.08 1.09 11.03
N TYR A 42 16.81 0.08 11.87
CA TYR A 42 17.42 -1.24 11.72
C TYR A 42 17.05 -1.88 10.37
N ASP A 43 15.80 -1.78 9.95
CA ASP A 43 15.35 -2.31 8.66
C ASP A 43 16.01 -1.55 7.50
N VAL A 44 16.10 -0.22 7.62
CA VAL A 44 16.82 0.61 6.64
C VAL A 44 18.27 0.18 6.51
N ASP A 45 18.99 0.07 7.64
CA ASP A 45 20.41 -0.26 7.65
C ASP A 45 20.68 -1.70 7.16
N THR A 46 19.78 -2.65 7.52
CA THR A 46 19.98 -4.08 7.27
C THR A 46 19.53 -4.50 5.88
N TYR A 47 18.38 -3.99 5.40
CA TYR A 47 17.74 -4.51 4.20
C TYR A 47 17.78 -3.50 3.03
N ILE A 48 17.64 -2.20 3.29
CA ILE A 48 17.46 -1.20 2.24
C ILE A 48 18.80 -0.63 1.78
N LEU A 49 19.64 -0.12 2.69
CA LEU A 49 20.89 0.53 2.35
C LEU A 49 21.87 -0.35 1.57
N PRO A 50 22.03 -1.67 1.86
CA PRO A 50 22.89 -2.53 1.05
C PRO A 50 22.50 -2.55 -0.42
N GLU A 51 21.21 -2.43 -0.72
CA GLU A 51 20.66 -2.46 -2.07
C GLU A 51 20.67 -1.09 -2.75
N LEU A 52 20.67 0.00 -1.98
CA LEU A 52 20.77 1.36 -2.52
C LEU A 52 22.20 1.77 -2.85
N LYS A 53 23.21 1.00 -2.42
CA LYS A 53 24.61 1.31 -2.72
C LYS A 53 24.83 1.56 -4.22
N ARG A 54 25.50 2.69 -4.55
CA ARG A 54 25.83 3.13 -5.92
C ARG A 54 24.62 3.57 -6.75
N ARG A 55 23.42 3.69 -6.16
CA ARG A 55 22.26 4.26 -6.84
C ARG A 55 22.18 5.77 -6.59
N ASN A 56 21.67 6.48 -7.57
CA ASN A 56 21.32 7.89 -7.46
C ASN A 56 19.88 7.99 -6.92
N LEU A 57 19.71 7.89 -5.59
CA LEU A 57 18.40 8.00 -4.97
C LEU A 57 17.88 9.43 -5.14
N ARG A 58 16.80 9.59 -5.92
CA ARG A 58 16.15 10.86 -6.21
C ARG A 58 14.91 11.07 -5.36
N TYR A 59 14.12 10.02 -5.14
CA TYR A 59 12.88 10.09 -4.40
C TYR A 59 12.77 8.97 -3.38
N ILE A 60 12.25 9.33 -2.20
CA ILE A 60 11.74 8.42 -1.18
C ILE A 60 10.23 8.58 -1.20
N PHE A 61 9.55 7.70 -1.90
CA PHE A 61 8.09 7.73 -2.08
C PHE A 61 7.44 6.97 -0.94
N ILE A 62 6.56 7.63 -0.18
CA ILE A 62 5.81 7.02 0.91
C ILE A 62 4.38 6.78 0.43
N SER A 63 3.99 5.51 0.35
CA SER A 63 2.66 5.13 -0.11
C SER A 63 1.55 5.63 0.82
N HIS A 64 1.79 5.62 2.14
CA HIS A 64 0.89 6.13 3.16
C HIS A 64 1.58 6.18 4.54
N ASN A 65 0.95 6.81 5.54
CA ASN A 65 1.55 7.09 6.86
C ASN A 65 1.40 5.94 7.88
N HIS A 66 1.40 4.67 7.47
CA HIS A 66 1.52 3.57 8.43
C HIS A 66 2.99 3.26 8.76
N LYS A 67 3.19 2.68 9.96
CA LYS A 67 4.53 2.52 10.54
C LYS A 67 5.45 1.62 9.73
N ASP A 68 4.91 0.63 9.06
CA ASP A 68 5.66 -0.31 8.24
C ASP A 68 6.04 0.23 6.86
N HIS A 69 5.62 1.46 6.54
CA HIS A 69 5.93 2.15 5.29
C HIS A 69 6.74 3.45 5.50
N ALA A 70 6.51 4.17 6.62
CA ALA A 70 6.91 5.57 6.76
C ALA A 70 7.93 5.88 7.87
N LEU A 71 8.57 4.90 8.54
CA LEU A 71 9.46 5.20 9.66
C LEU A 71 10.94 5.37 9.29
N GLY A 72 11.36 5.02 8.08
CA GLY A 72 12.76 5.10 7.64
C GLY A 72 13.25 6.41 6.99
N PRO A 73 12.42 7.41 6.59
CA PRO A 73 12.91 8.54 5.81
C PRO A 73 14.02 9.34 6.47
N ALA A 74 13.94 9.61 7.78
CA ALA A 74 14.98 10.37 8.50
C ALA A 74 16.36 9.72 8.37
N ARG A 75 16.43 8.37 8.52
CA ARG A 75 17.69 7.62 8.39
C ARG A 75 18.23 7.65 6.95
N LEU A 76 17.35 7.56 5.98
CA LEU A 76 17.74 7.65 4.57
C LEU A 76 18.26 9.02 4.20
N MET A 77 17.65 10.10 4.70
CA MET A 77 18.07 11.48 4.46
C MET A 77 19.43 11.83 5.08
N GLU A 78 19.87 11.14 6.14
CA GLU A 78 21.23 11.26 6.66
C GLU A 78 22.30 10.82 5.64
N ILE A 79 21.94 9.88 4.75
CA ILE A 79 22.86 9.24 3.79
C ILE A 79 22.65 9.79 2.38
N TYR A 80 21.43 10.16 2.03
CA TYR A 80 21.02 10.71 0.75
C TYR A 80 20.37 12.09 0.92
N PRO A 81 21.12 13.11 1.36
CA PRO A 81 20.56 14.43 1.70
C PRO A 81 19.97 15.18 0.49
N ASP A 82 20.34 14.79 -0.72
CA ASP A 82 19.83 15.38 -1.97
C ASP A 82 18.54 14.70 -2.49
N ALA A 83 18.07 13.63 -1.81
CA ALA A 83 16.81 13.00 -2.15
C ALA A 83 15.62 13.86 -1.73
N THR A 84 14.48 13.67 -2.37
CA THR A 84 13.22 14.33 -2.01
C THR A 84 12.25 13.28 -1.46
N ILE A 85 11.64 13.54 -0.31
CA ILE A 85 10.56 12.73 0.25
C ILE A 85 9.27 13.10 -0.50
N VAL A 86 8.54 12.09 -0.96
CA VAL A 86 7.25 12.25 -1.65
C VAL A 86 6.17 11.66 -0.76
N ALA A 87 5.28 12.49 -0.23
CA ALA A 87 4.25 12.06 0.72
C ALA A 87 3.00 12.94 0.60
N GLN A 88 1.82 12.34 0.78
CA GLN A 88 0.52 13.04 0.79
C GLN A 88 0.12 13.51 2.19
N ASP A 89 0.55 12.82 3.25
CA ASP A 89 0.18 13.14 4.63
C ASP A 89 0.87 14.42 5.11
N ASP A 90 0.07 15.43 5.49
CA ASP A 90 0.58 16.73 5.95
C ASP A 90 1.39 16.61 7.26
N ALA A 91 0.97 15.74 8.18
CA ALA A 91 1.69 15.54 9.44
C ALA A 91 3.03 14.84 9.22
N LEU A 92 3.10 13.93 8.24
CA LEU A 92 4.35 13.32 7.82
C LEU A 92 5.28 14.33 7.15
N ALA A 93 4.74 15.20 6.30
CA ALA A 93 5.50 16.28 5.67
C ALA A 93 6.01 17.30 6.69
N GLU A 94 5.21 17.67 7.68
CA GLU A 94 5.63 18.55 8.79
C GLU A 94 6.78 17.91 9.59
N LYS A 95 6.66 16.62 9.92
CA LYS A 95 7.69 15.85 10.60
C LYS A 95 9.04 15.87 9.87
N PHE A 96 9.02 15.93 8.54
CA PHE A 96 10.21 15.94 7.69
C PHE A 96 10.49 17.31 7.05
N SER A 97 9.92 18.40 7.57
CA SER A 97 10.03 19.75 7.01
C SER A 97 11.45 20.31 6.92
N GLN A 98 12.42 19.74 7.64
CA GLN A 98 13.84 20.06 7.51
C GLN A 98 14.48 19.50 6.22
N PHE A 99 13.80 18.63 5.50
CA PHE A 99 14.24 18.03 4.24
C PHE A 99 13.40 18.56 3.06
N SER A 100 13.79 18.20 1.85
CA SER A 100 12.95 18.43 0.67
C SER A 100 11.76 17.48 0.70
N VAL A 101 10.55 18.02 0.74
CA VAL A 101 9.29 17.25 0.68
C VAL A 101 8.47 17.72 -0.50
N LEU A 102 7.94 16.78 -1.27
CA LEU A 102 7.03 16.99 -2.38
C LEU A 102 5.66 16.39 -2.05
N HIS A 103 4.59 17.20 -2.18
CA HIS A 103 3.20 16.75 -2.15
C HIS A 103 2.73 16.56 -3.60
N PRO A 104 2.71 15.31 -4.11
CA PRO A 104 2.34 15.09 -5.49
C PRO A 104 0.83 15.22 -5.68
N GLN A 105 0.43 15.60 -6.88
CA GLN A 105 -0.96 15.52 -7.31
C GLN A 105 -1.21 14.21 -8.07
N ASP A 106 -2.47 13.77 -8.11
CA ASP A 106 -2.88 12.64 -8.94
C ASP A 106 -2.52 12.88 -10.41
N GLY A 107 -1.77 11.97 -11.00
CA GLY A 107 -1.27 12.09 -12.37
C GLY A 107 0.12 12.68 -12.52
N ASP A 108 0.73 13.21 -11.46
CA ASP A 108 2.10 13.75 -11.51
C ASP A 108 3.10 12.68 -11.90
N MET A 109 4.13 13.10 -12.64
CA MET A 109 5.19 12.21 -13.13
C MET A 109 6.47 12.37 -12.33
N LEU A 110 7.03 11.26 -11.87
CA LEU A 110 8.35 11.18 -11.27
C LEU A 110 9.30 10.47 -12.25
N LEU A 111 10.51 11.04 -12.49
CA LEU A 111 11.53 10.50 -13.38
C LEU A 111 10.95 10.08 -14.76
N ASP A 112 10.10 10.92 -15.34
CA ASP A 112 9.49 10.81 -16.68
C ASP A 112 8.80 9.47 -17.01
N SER A 113 8.64 8.58 -16.03
CA SER A 113 8.04 7.27 -16.28
C SER A 113 7.21 6.68 -15.13
N PHE A 114 7.23 7.29 -13.97
CA PHE A 114 6.45 6.84 -12.83
C PHE A 114 5.33 7.84 -12.54
N GLN A 115 4.10 7.42 -12.80
CA GLN A 115 2.91 8.24 -12.55
C GLN A 115 2.38 8.00 -11.15
N VAL A 116 2.18 9.08 -10.39
CA VAL A 116 1.52 9.04 -9.09
C VAL A 116 0.02 8.85 -9.31
N ILE A 117 -0.55 7.88 -8.62
CA ILE A 117 -1.99 7.59 -8.62
C ILE A 117 -2.49 7.76 -7.19
N SER A 118 -3.36 8.74 -6.95
CA SER A 118 -4.04 8.87 -5.66
C SER A 118 -5.01 7.71 -5.47
N THR A 119 -4.86 6.96 -4.37
CA THR A 119 -5.62 5.72 -4.10
C THR A 119 -6.14 5.68 -2.66
N PRO A 120 -6.90 6.71 -2.21
CA PRO A 120 -7.44 6.75 -0.86
C PRO A 120 -8.42 5.61 -0.60
N GLY A 121 -8.50 5.20 0.68
CA GLY A 121 -9.41 4.13 1.11
C GLY A 121 -8.88 3.34 2.28
N HIS A 122 -7.74 2.65 2.15
CA HIS A 122 -7.02 2.06 3.28
C HIS A 122 -6.67 3.13 4.31
N SER A 123 -6.09 4.23 3.85
CA SER A 123 -5.96 5.49 4.56
C SER A 123 -6.30 6.65 3.62
N ALA A 124 -6.51 7.86 4.16
CA ALA A 124 -6.86 9.04 3.36
C ALA A 124 -5.70 9.53 2.48
N ASP A 125 -4.47 9.29 2.92
CA ASP A 125 -3.22 9.69 2.26
C ASP A 125 -2.65 8.64 1.30
N SER A 126 -3.35 7.50 1.10
CA SER A 126 -2.86 6.40 0.25
C SER A 126 -2.63 6.84 -1.18
N GLN A 127 -1.46 6.48 -1.70
CA GLN A 127 -1.05 6.69 -3.08
C GLN A 127 -0.28 5.48 -3.64
N SER A 128 -0.43 5.26 -4.92
CA SER A 128 0.22 4.20 -5.70
C SER A 128 1.15 4.80 -6.74
N LEU A 129 2.02 4.00 -7.33
CA LEU A 129 2.95 4.45 -8.35
C LEU A 129 2.91 3.51 -9.56
N LEU A 130 2.56 4.05 -10.74
CA LEU A 130 2.48 3.31 -11.99
C LEU A 130 3.76 3.53 -12.81
N ASP A 131 4.53 2.47 -13.07
CA ASP A 131 5.54 2.50 -14.13
C ASP A 131 4.84 2.43 -15.49
N THR A 132 4.73 3.56 -16.17
CA THR A 132 4.04 3.68 -17.47
C THR A 132 4.73 2.92 -18.61
N ARG A 133 6.01 2.55 -18.44
CA ARG A 133 6.77 1.79 -19.45
C ARG A 133 6.55 0.29 -19.34
N THR A 134 6.45 -0.22 -18.13
CA THR A 134 6.23 -1.66 -17.87
C THR A 134 4.79 -1.98 -17.52
N LYS A 135 3.92 -0.95 -17.36
CA LYS A 135 2.53 -1.07 -16.89
C LYS A 135 2.43 -1.83 -15.56
N MET A 136 3.43 -1.65 -14.71
CA MET A 136 3.48 -2.22 -13.36
C MET A 136 3.01 -1.19 -12.36
N LEU A 137 1.97 -1.52 -11.58
CA LEU A 137 1.39 -0.67 -10.54
C LEU A 137 1.82 -1.14 -9.15
N PHE A 138 2.53 -0.30 -8.42
CA PHE A 138 2.91 -0.50 -7.02
C PHE A 138 1.85 0.17 -6.14
N THR A 139 1.09 -0.63 -5.39
CA THR A 139 -0.11 -0.12 -4.70
C THR A 139 0.10 0.20 -3.22
N GLY A 140 1.26 -0.16 -2.64
CA GLY A 140 1.35 -0.16 -1.17
C GLY A 140 0.25 -1.06 -0.60
N ASP A 141 -0.51 -0.50 0.32
CA ASP A 141 -1.65 -1.14 0.99
C ASP A 141 -3.01 -0.67 0.45
N SER A 142 -3.04 0.03 -0.69
CA SER A 142 -4.28 0.55 -1.26
C SER A 142 -5.28 -0.53 -1.63
N LEU A 143 -4.86 -1.80 -1.76
CA LEU A 143 -5.72 -2.95 -2.01
C LEU A 143 -5.64 -3.93 -0.84
N GLN A 144 -6.78 -4.34 -0.35
CA GLN A 144 -6.85 -5.13 0.88
C GLN A 144 -7.41 -6.55 0.66
N ALA A 145 -8.15 -6.78 -0.44
CA ALA A 145 -8.85 -8.05 -0.70
C ALA A 145 -9.51 -8.61 0.59
N TYR A 146 -9.20 -9.82 0.99
CA TYR A 146 -9.69 -10.39 2.26
C TYR A 146 -8.72 -10.20 3.44
N GLY A 147 -7.67 -9.39 3.29
CA GLY A 147 -6.63 -9.21 4.30
C GLY A 147 -5.36 -9.99 3.98
N ILE A 148 -4.36 -9.90 4.87
CA ILE A 148 -3.00 -10.42 4.67
C ILE A 148 -2.92 -11.87 5.15
N PHE A 149 -2.16 -12.71 4.41
CA PHE A 149 -1.80 -14.06 4.87
C PHE A 149 -0.96 -13.97 6.14
N GLY A 150 -1.40 -14.64 7.21
CA GLY A 150 -0.74 -14.66 8.52
C GLY A 150 -1.62 -15.31 9.58
N GLU A 151 -1.08 -15.53 10.77
CA GLU A 151 -1.79 -16.10 11.92
C GLU A 151 -2.43 -15.05 12.82
N GLY A 152 -2.16 -13.75 12.55
CA GLY A 152 -2.62 -12.63 13.36
C GLY A 152 -3.93 -12.00 12.90
N GLU A 153 -4.26 -10.84 13.49
CA GLU A 153 -5.42 -10.01 13.14
C GLU A 153 -5.10 -9.11 11.93
N TRP A 154 -4.98 -9.72 10.75
CA TRP A 154 -4.56 -9.06 9.53
C TRP A 154 -5.66 -8.95 8.47
N GLY A 155 -6.92 -8.89 8.91
CA GLY A 155 -8.07 -8.68 8.01
C GLY A 155 -8.02 -7.34 7.31
N ALA A 156 -8.89 -7.16 6.31
CA ALA A 156 -8.94 -5.94 5.52
C ALA A 156 -9.04 -4.68 6.39
N CYS A 157 -8.12 -3.75 6.19
CA CYS A 157 -8.01 -2.50 6.92
C CYS A 157 -8.40 -1.34 6.00
N ILE A 158 -9.66 -0.90 6.05
CA ILE A 158 -10.18 0.18 5.20
C ILE A 158 -10.85 1.21 6.12
N ARG A 159 -10.42 2.47 6.00
CA ARG A 159 -10.91 3.58 6.86
C ARG A 159 -11.86 4.53 6.13
N CYS A 160 -11.70 4.65 4.81
CA CYS A 160 -12.46 5.57 3.96
C CYS A 160 -13.19 4.77 2.88
N VAL A 161 -14.35 4.19 3.22
CA VAL A 161 -15.06 3.22 2.36
C VAL A 161 -15.52 3.82 1.03
N PRO A 162 -16.15 5.02 0.96
CA PRO A 162 -16.55 5.62 -0.31
C PRO A 162 -15.37 5.87 -1.25
N GLU A 163 -14.27 6.40 -0.70
CA GLU A 163 -13.04 6.67 -1.43
C GLU A 163 -12.40 5.37 -1.92
N TYR A 164 -12.43 4.32 -1.08
CA TYR A 164 -11.91 3.00 -1.48
C TYR A 164 -12.65 2.43 -2.70
N LEU A 165 -13.98 2.47 -2.68
CA LEU A 165 -14.78 2.00 -3.82
C LEU A 165 -14.51 2.83 -5.09
N THR A 166 -14.38 4.16 -4.93
CA THR A 166 -14.00 5.06 -6.04
C THR A 166 -12.60 4.73 -6.58
N THR A 167 -11.65 4.44 -5.69
CA THR A 167 -10.30 4.01 -6.04
C THR A 167 -10.32 2.71 -6.84
N LEU A 168 -11.11 1.71 -6.43
CA LEU A 168 -11.20 0.44 -7.17
C LEU A 168 -11.71 0.65 -8.60
N GLU A 169 -12.77 1.46 -8.78
CA GLU A 169 -13.30 1.77 -10.11
C GLU A 169 -12.29 2.58 -10.96
N LYS A 170 -11.57 3.54 -10.36
CA LYS A 170 -10.49 4.27 -11.03
C LYS A 170 -9.40 3.30 -11.53
N LEU A 171 -8.94 2.40 -10.68
CA LEU A 171 -7.88 1.46 -11.03
C LEU A 171 -8.26 0.53 -12.19
N LYS A 172 -9.54 0.15 -12.32
CA LYS A 172 -10.04 -0.62 -13.48
C LYS A 172 -9.90 0.10 -14.82
N THR A 173 -9.79 1.44 -14.80
CA THR A 173 -9.64 2.23 -16.03
C THR A 173 -8.19 2.39 -16.49
N LEU A 174 -7.22 2.01 -15.65
CA LEU A 174 -5.80 2.14 -15.96
C LEU A 174 -5.29 0.96 -16.80
N GLU A 175 -4.34 1.23 -17.67
CA GLU A 175 -3.60 0.19 -18.38
C GLU A 175 -2.52 -0.43 -17.48
N VAL A 176 -2.88 -1.49 -16.76
CA VAL A 176 -2.00 -2.23 -15.84
C VAL A 176 -1.88 -3.68 -16.28
N ASP A 177 -0.64 -4.15 -16.46
CA ASP A 177 -0.34 -5.54 -16.83
C ASP A 177 0.15 -6.36 -15.63
N ASN A 178 0.71 -5.68 -14.60
CA ASN A 178 1.16 -6.29 -13.36
C ASN A 178 0.84 -5.37 -12.17
N LEU A 179 0.15 -5.90 -11.18
CA LEU A 179 -0.18 -5.24 -9.93
C LEU A 179 0.68 -5.84 -8.82
N VAL A 180 1.36 -4.97 -8.05
CA VAL A 180 2.33 -5.34 -7.02
C VAL A 180 1.93 -4.70 -5.69
N MET A 181 1.72 -5.52 -4.67
CA MET A 181 1.26 -5.13 -3.33
C MET A 181 2.38 -5.26 -2.30
N SER A 182 2.28 -4.52 -1.20
CA SER A 182 3.31 -4.54 -0.15
C SER A 182 3.27 -5.78 0.74
N HIS A 183 2.10 -6.39 0.88
CA HIS A 183 1.89 -7.61 1.65
C HIS A 183 1.35 -8.74 0.79
N ASP A 184 1.22 -9.92 1.40
CA ASP A 184 0.69 -11.13 0.79
C ASP A 184 -0.81 -11.22 1.09
N TYR A 185 -1.66 -10.80 0.15
CA TYR A 185 -3.11 -10.68 0.38
C TYR A 185 -3.90 -11.90 -0.10
N HIS A 186 -4.88 -12.33 0.70
CA HIS A 186 -5.81 -13.37 0.31
C HIS A 186 -6.76 -12.93 -0.81
N PRO A 187 -6.98 -13.73 -1.86
CA PRO A 187 -6.33 -15.03 -2.20
C PRO A 187 -5.16 -14.91 -3.17
N TYR A 188 -4.73 -13.68 -3.51
CA TYR A 188 -3.86 -13.41 -4.66
C TYR A 188 -2.36 -13.43 -4.37
N GLY A 189 -1.97 -13.32 -3.10
CA GLY A 189 -0.57 -13.07 -2.79
C GLY A 189 -0.19 -11.59 -2.95
N ASN A 190 1.04 -11.32 -3.38
CA ASN A 190 1.59 -9.96 -3.50
C ASN A 190 1.81 -9.50 -4.95
N GLU A 191 1.46 -10.31 -5.94
CA GLU A 191 1.50 -9.97 -7.36
C GLU A 191 0.29 -10.55 -8.09
N VAL A 192 -0.29 -9.75 -9.00
CA VAL A 192 -1.39 -10.16 -9.88
C VAL A 192 -1.06 -9.78 -11.31
N PHE A 193 -1.14 -10.74 -12.23
CA PHE A 193 -0.74 -10.57 -13.63
C PHE A 193 -1.92 -10.64 -14.58
N GLY A 194 -1.93 -9.74 -15.55
CA GLY A 194 -2.92 -9.68 -16.63
C GLY A 194 -4.20 -8.96 -16.21
N THR A 195 -4.77 -8.24 -17.18
CA THR A 195 -5.91 -7.32 -16.94
C THR A 195 -7.11 -8.02 -16.33
N GLU A 196 -7.44 -9.24 -16.77
CA GLU A 196 -8.59 -10.00 -16.26
C GLU A 196 -8.42 -10.33 -14.76
N GLU A 197 -7.26 -10.88 -14.37
CA GLU A 197 -6.99 -11.23 -12.97
C GLU A 197 -6.86 -9.99 -12.09
N ILE A 198 -6.34 -8.88 -12.62
CA ILE A 198 -6.30 -7.60 -11.91
C ILE A 198 -7.73 -7.11 -11.64
N HIS A 199 -8.63 -7.16 -12.63
CA HIS A 199 -10.04 -6.81 -12.43
C HIS A 199 -10.71 -7.74 -11.41
N ASN A 200 -10.47 -9.04 -11.48
CA ASN A 200 -10.96 -9.99 -10.49
C ASN A 200 -10.46 -9.67 -9.06
N CYS A 201 -9.20 -9.26 -8.92
CA CYS A 201 -8.64 -8.82 -7.64
C CYS A 201 -9.36 -7.57 -7.11
N LEU A 202 -9.59 -6.57 -7.95
CA LEU A 202 -10.33 -5.35 -7.60
C LEU A 202 -11.79 -5.67 -7.21
N ASP A 203 -12.44 -6.60 -7.91
CA ASP A 203 -13.79 -7.07 -7.57
C ASP A 203 -13.83 -7.80 -6.22
N ILE A 204 -12.81 -8.60 -5.89
CA ILE A 204 -12.69 -9.22 -4.56
C ILE A 204 -12.50 -8.17 -3.47
N CYS A 205 -11.73 -7.11 -3.72
CA CYS A 205 -11.58 -6.00 -2.77
C CYS A 205 -12.94 -5.35 -2.43
N ALA A 206 -13.80 -5.11 -3.43
CA ALA A 206 -15.16 -4.59 -3.22
C ALA A 206 -16.04 -5.63 -2.53
N LYS A 207 -15.98 -6.89 -2.95
CA LYS A 207 -16.77 -8.00 -2.38
C LYS A 207 -16.49 -8.21 -0.90
N ALA A 208 -15.23 -8.11 -0.46
CA ALA A 208 -14.88 -8.23 0.95
C ALA A 208 -15.63 -7.20 1.81
N LEU A 209 -15.72 -5.95 1.35
CA LEU A 209 -16.50 -4.90 2.02
C LEU A 209 -17.99 -5.22 2.05
N PHE A 210 -18.57 -5.65 0.92
CA PHE A 210 -20.01 -5.93 0.84
C PHE A 210 -20.42 -7.11 1.71
N GLN A 211 -19.57 -8.13 1.87
CA GLN A 211 -19.84 -9.24 2.78
C GLN A 211 -19.93 -8.78 4.25
N VAL A 212 -19.06 -7.88 4.70
CA VAL A 212 -19.15 -7.28 6.05
C VAL A 212 -20.39 -6.41 6.17
N LYS A 213 -20.70 -5.61 5.15
CA LYS A 213 -21.92 -4.78 5.09
C LYS A 213 -23.20 -5.62 5.19
N ASP A 214 -23.26 -6.76 4.53
CA ASP A 214 -24.44 -7.66 4.58
C ASP A 214 -24.69 -8.17 6.01
N VAL A 215 -23.62 -8.57 6.74
CA VAL A 215 -23.74 -8.96 8.15
C VAL A 215 -24.18 -7.79 9.01
N LEU A 216 -23.62 -6.59 8.81
CA LEU A 216 -24.02 -5.39 9.52
C LEU A 216 -25.50 -5.04 9.28
N CYS A 217 -25.96 -5.06 8.02
CA CYS A 217 -27.35 -4.74 7.69
C CYS A 217 -28.36 -5.75 8.24
N ALA A 218 -27.95 -7.01 8.45
CA ALA A 218 -28.79 -8.04 9.09
C ALA A 218 -28.87 -7.88 10.62
N HIS A 219 -27.99 -7.10 11.26
CA HIS A 219 -27.84 -7.01 12.71
C HIS A 219 -27.52 -5.58 13.16
N LEU A 220 -28.31 -4.59 12.73
CA LEU A 220 -28.07 -3.16 13.00
C LEU A 220 -28.08 -2.81 14.50
N GLU A 221 -28.68 -3.64 15.34
CA GLU A 221 -28.75 -3.50 16.80
C GLU A 221 -27.44 -3.86 17.52
N LEU A 222 -26.52 -4.58 16.84
CA LEU A 222 -25.25 -4.98 17.42
C LEU A 222 -24.20 -3.87 17.30
N SER A 223 -23.25 -3.87 18.23
CA SER A 223 -22.05 -3.02 18.18
C SER A 223 -21.11 -3.46 17.06
N ASP A 224 -20.18 -2.57 16.65
CA ASP A 224 -19.21 -2.87 15.60
C ASP A 224 -18.30 -4.04 15.96
N GLN A 225 -17.96 -4.19 17.25
CA GLN A 225 -17.17 -5.34 17.73
C GLN A 225 -17.98 -6.64 17.62
N GLU A 226 -19.27 -6.65 17.99
CA GLU A 226 -20.12 -7.85 17.89
C GLU A 226 -20.33 -8.26 16.42
N ILE A 227 -20.47 -7.29 15.50
CA ILE A 227 -20.55 -7.56 14.06
C ILE A 227 -19.23 -8.15 13.55
N ALA A 228 -18.09 -7.56 13.92
CA ALA A 228 -16.76 -8.09 13.55
C ALA A 228 -16.59 -9.51 14.07
N ASP A 229 -16.93 -9.79 15.32
CA ASP A 229 -16.85 -11.13 15.93
C ASP A 229 -17.76 -12.12 15.22
N LEU A 230 -18.98 -11.70 14.84
CA LEU A 230 -19.94 -12.52 14.12
C LEU A 230 -19.42 -12.91 12.74
N TYR A 231 -18.90 -11.92 11.98
CA TYR A 231 -18.26 -12.15 10.67
C TYR A 231 -17.05 -13.06 10.80
N ASN A 232 -16.15 -12.77 11.72
CA ASN A 232 -14.89 -13.51 11.93
C ASN A 232 -15.16 -14.97 12.32
N LYS A 233 -16.19 -15.23 13.13
CA LYS A 233 -16.61 -16.59 13.51
C LYS A 233 -17.19 -17.39 12.34
N ALA A 234 -17.86 -16.71 11.41
CA ALA A 234 -18.52 -17.36 10.27
C ALA A 234 -17.58 -17.55 9.07
N SER A 235 -16.50 -16.77 8.99
CA SER A 235 -15.54 -16.81 7.88
C SER A 235 -14.28 -17.59 8.27
N ASN A 236 -13.62 -18.20 7.27
CA ASN A 236 -12.27 -18.75 7.40
C ASN A 236 -11.22 -17.77 6.84
N LEU A 237 -11.53 -16.50 6.86
CA LEU A 237 -10.68 -15.41 6.33
C LEU A 237 -9.93 -14.71 7.47
N PRO A 238 -8.91 -13.91 7.18
CA PRO A 238 -8.25 -13.10 8.18
C PRO A 238 -9.21 -12.24 9.00
N ILE A 239 -8.92 -12.10 10.29
CA ILE A 239 -9.80 -11.43 11.26
C ILE A 239 -9.91 -9.93 10.94
N ILE A 240 -11.12 -9.46 10.65
CA ILE A 240 -11.37 -8.04 10.44
C ILE A 240 -11.48 -7.28 11.77
N PRO A 241 -11.01 -6.02 11.83
CA PRO A 241 -11.14 -5.18 13.01
C PRO A 241 -12.52 -4.49 13.08
N ALA A 242 -12.96 -4.14 14.30
CA ALA A 242 -14.21 -3.43 14.52
C ALA A 242 -14.28 -2.07 13.80
N PHE A 243 -13.15 -1.37 13.63
CA PHE A 243 -13.13 -0.08 12.93
C PHE A 243 -13.50 -0.20 11.43
N LEU A 244 -13.32 -1.37 10.80
CA LEU A 244 -13.83 -1.59 9.44
C LEU A 244 -15.37 -1.60 9.43
N VAL A 245 -15.98 -2.23 10.42
CA VAL A 245 -17.45 -2.23 10.57
C VAL A 245 -17.95 -0.81 10.82
N GLU A 246 -17.29 -0.05 11.71
CA GLU A 246 -17.58 1.37 11.97
C GLU A 246 -17.49 2.20 10.67
N ALA A 247 -16.42 2.03 9.90
CA ALA A 247 -16.24 2.72 8.63
C ALA A 247 -17.36 2.41 7.62
N ILE A 248 -17.84 1.16 7.57
CA ILE A 248 -18.98 0.75 6.73
C ILE A 248 -20.29 1.34 7.27
N ARG A 249 -20.52 1.28 8.60
CA ARG A 249 -21.73 1.82 9.25
C ARG A 249 -21.91 3.31 8.97
N ASN A 250 -20.83 4.06 8.96
CA ASN A 250 -20.82 5.49 8.66
C ASN A 250 -21.21 5.82 7.20
N THR A 251 -21.40 4.80 6.33
CA THR A 251 -21.88 4.97 4.94
C THR A 251 -23.34 4.59 4.75
N LEU A 252 -24.03 4.09 5.81
CA LEU A 252 -25.45 3.72 5.76
C LEU A 252 -26.34 4.92 6.06
#